data_7e96b52d1ed5a5a5ea8c16373a42786c
#
_entry.id   7e96b52d1ed5a5a5ea8c16373a42786c
#
_cell.length_a   1.000
_cell.length_b   1.000
_cell.length_c   1.000
_cell.angle_alpha   90.00
_cell.angle_beta   90.00
_cell.angle_gamma   90.00
#
_symmetry.space_group_name_H-M   'P 1'
#
loop_
_entity.id
_entity.type
_entity.pdbx_description
1 polymer ?
#
loop_
_entity_poly.entity_id
_entity_poly.type
_entity_poly.pdbx_seq_one_letter_code
_entity_poly.pdbx_strand_id
1 'polypeptide(L)'
;MFAGFLALAACGSQPVSYPARTAPAGVLTDPMQIAAGKVLFRDKCASCHGHADEGRSPRADFFQPPAPDFTAPAYRTLDPAYLFWRIEAGKTVEPYLSQGSVMPAWRGLTDEQIWQLVAYLKVRSS
;
A
#
# COMPACT_ATOMS: atom_id res chain seq x y z
N MET A 1 -26.51 -44.13 14.25
CA MET A 1 -25.32 -43.29 14.48
C MET A 1 -25.23 -42.30 13.33
N PHE A 2 -25.63 -41.06 13.53
CA PHE A 2 -25.49 -40.02 12.55
C PHE A 2 -24.21 -39.19 12.92
N ALA A 3 -23.16 -39.33 12.11
CA ALA A 3 -22.00 -38.51 12.22
C ALA A 3 -22.27 -37.14 11.58
N GLY A 4 -22.48 -36.12 12.40
CA GLY A 4 -22.59 -34.74 11.93
C GLY A 4 -21.23 -34.20 11.54
N PHE A 5 -21.03 -33.92 10.25
CA PHE A 5 -19.90 -33.16 9.78
C PHE A 5 -20.13 -31.70 10.15
N LEU A 6 -19.37 -31.21 11.14
CA LEU A 6 -19.23 -29.76 11.39
C LEU A 6 -18.34 -29.19 10.30
N ALA A 7 -18.92 -28.49 9.34
CA ALA A 7 -18.16 -27.69 8.41
C ALA A 7 -17.65 -26.44 9.16
N LEU A 8 -16.36 -26.41 9.49
CA LEU A 8 -15.67 -25.20 9.92
C LEU A 8 -15.63 -24.23 8.74
N ALA A 9 -16.51 -23.23 8.76
CA ALA A 9 -16.40 -22.10 7.87
C ALA A 9 -15.13 -21.32 8.21
N ALA A 10 -14.08 -21.52 7.44
CA ALA A 10 -12.90 -20.68 7.49
C ALA A 10 -13.33 -19.27 7.09
N CYS A 11 -13.36 -18.33 8.05
CA CYS A 11 -13.44 -16.90 7.80
C CYS A 11 -12.14 -16.44 7.15
N GLY A 12 -11.89 -16.82 5.91
CA GLY A 12 -10.83 -16.26 5.08
C GLY A 12 -11.32 -14.92 4.54
N SER A 13 -10.60 -13.83 4.84
CA SER A 13 -10.81 -12.58 4.15
C SER A 13 -10.67 -12.82 2.65
N GLN A 14 -11.68 -12.44 1.86
CA GLN A 14 -11.63 -12.57 0.41
C GLN A 14 -10.41 -11.81 -0.13
N PRO A 15 -9.64 -12.40 -1.05
CA PRO A 15 -8.52 -11.71 -1.65
C PRO A 15 -9.03 -10.46 -2.38
N VAL A 16 -8.37 -9.33 -2.15
CA VAL A 16 -8.73 -8.07 -2.80
C VAL A 16 -8.37 -8.16 -4.28
N SER A 17 -9.34 -7.85 -5.14
CA SER A 17 -9.13 -7.80 -6.59
C SER A 17 -8.66 -6.41 -6.98
N TYR A 18 -7.62 -6.35 -7.83
CA TYR A 18 -7.07 -5.11 -8.39
C TYR A 18 -6.64 -5.34 -9.85
N PRO A 19 -6.58 -4.26 -10.68
CA PRO A 19 -6.17 -4.39 -12.07
C PRO A 19 -4.74 -4.90 -12.20
N ALA A 20 -4.52 -5.84 -13.11
CA ALA A 20 -3.17 -6.26 -13.48
C ALA A 20 -2.42 -5.08 -14.13
N ARG A 21 -1.20 -4.80 -13.65
CA ARG A 21 -0.32 -3.79 -14.21
C ARG A 21 1.12 -4.32 -14.21
N THR A 22 1.87 -3.91 -15.21
CA THR A 22 3.30 -4.23 -15.30
C THR A 22 4.10 -2.95 -15.07
N ALA A 23 5.02 -2.98 -14.10
CA ALA A 23 5.94 -1.89 -13.89
C ALA A 23 6.83 -1.70 -15.12
N PRO A 24 7.10 -0.46 -15.57
CA PRO A 24 8.07 -0.20 -16.63
C PRO A 24 9.42 -0.83 -16.31
N ALA A 25 10.12 -1.30 -17.34
CA ALA A 25 11.40 -1.97 -17.17
C ALA A 25 12.38 -1.10 -16.36
N GLY A 26 12.96 -1.67 -15.30
CA GLY A 26 13.98 -1.03 -14.47
C GLY A 26 13.44 0.00 -13.45
N VAL A 27 12.19 0.45 -13.53
CA VAL A 27 11.69 1.54 -12.67
C VAL A 27 11.82 1.24 -11.18
N LEU A 28 11.64 -0.01 -10.77
CA LEU A 28 11.69 -0.41 -9.36
C LEU A 28 13.11 -0.45 -8.77
N THR A 29 14.13 -0.42 -9.62
CA THR A 29 15.54 -0.52 -9.22
C THR A 29 16.38 0.67 -9.63
N ASP A 30 15.85 1.58 -10.44
CA ASP A 30 16.55 2.80 -10.86
C ASP A 30 16.68 3.78 -9.68
N PRO A 31 17.90 4.13 -9.26
CA PRO A 31 18.13 5.04 -8.15
C PRO A 31 17.47 6.42 -8.33
N MET A 32 17.37 6.91 -9.57
CA MET A 32 16.73 8.20 -9.84
C MET A 32 15.22 8.14 -9.65
N GLN A 33 14.59 7.05 -10.08
CA GLN A 33 13.16 6.82 -9.88
C GLN A 33 12.83 6.64 -8.40
N ILE A 34 13.66 5.91 -7.67
CA ILE A 34 13.54 5.73 -6.22
C ILE A 34 13.68 7.08 -5.49
N ALA A 35 14.67 7.90 -5.87
CA ALA A 35 14.87 9.22 -5.28
C ALA A 35 13.68 10.15 -5.54
N ALA A 36 13.14 10.15 -6.74
CA ALA A 36 11.93 10.90 -7.08
C ALA A 36 10.73 10.43 -6.24
N GLY A 37 10.56 9.13 -6.08
CA GLY A 37 9.53 8.54 -5.21
C GLY A 37 9.68 8.95 -3.75
N LYS A 38 10.91 9.03 -3.24
CA LYS A 38 11.19 9.52 -1.89
C LYS A 38 10.73 10.96 -1.68
N VAL A 39 10.97 11.83 -2.66
CA VAL A 39 10.51 13.23 -2.62
C VAL A 39 8.99 13.30 -2.61
N LEU A 40 8.33 12.59 -3.50
CA LEU A 40 6.86 12.52 -3.56
C LEU A 40 6.26 12.00 -2.25
N PHE A 41 6.86 10.95 -1.69
CA PHE A 41 6.42 10.37 -0.43
C PHE A 41 6.54 11.37 0.72
N ARG A 42 7.66 12.06 0.85
CA ARG A 42 7.87 13.10 1.85
C ARG A 42 6.78 14.17 1.76
N ASP A 43 6.45 14.61 0.55
CA ASP A 43 5.57 15.75 0.34
C ASP A 43 4.08 15.39 0.46
N LYS A 44 3.71 14.13 0.17
CA LYS A 44 2.31 13.73 0.04
C LYS A 44 1.85 12.62 1.00
N CYS A 45 2.75 11.82 1.51
CA CYS A 45 2.41 10.60 2.24
C CYS A 45 2.96 10.59 3.68
N ALA A 46 4.11 11.22 3.91
CA ALA A 46 4.84 11.11 5.16
C ALA A 46 4.08 11.66 6.38
N SER A 47 3.21 12.64 6.19
CA SER A 47 2.41 13.20 7.30
C SER A 47 1.54 12.14 7.99
N CYS A 48 1.07 11.14 7.25
CA CYS A 48 0.31 10.01 7.79
C CYS A 48 1.16 8.74 7.96
N HIS A 49 2.12 8.51 7.07
CA HIS A 49 2.89 7.26 7.00
C HIS A 49 4.30 7.34 7.60
N GLY A 50 4.73 8.51 8.07
CA GLY A 50 6.06 8.72 8.66
C GLY A 50 7.14 9.15 7.65
N HIS A 51 8.06 9.98 8.13
CA HIS A 51 9.23 10.43 7.36
C HIS A 51 10.29 9.31 7.23
N ALA A 52 11.33 9.54 6.44
CA ALA A 52 12.32 8.51 6.11
C ALA A 52 13.06 7.92 7.31
N ASP A 53 13.22 8.70 8.38
CA ASP A 53 13.86 8.34 9.64
C ASP A 53 12.87 7.84 10.70
N GLU A 54 11.59 7.78 10.38
CA GLU A 54 10.52 7.28 11.23
C GLU A 54 10.00 5.95 10.67
N GLY A 55 9.66 4.99 11.52
CA GLY A 55 8.97 3.78 11.12
C GLY A 55 7.54 4.09 10.68
N ARG A 56 6.79 4.69 11.58
CA ARG A 56 5.42 5.14 11.41
C ARG A 56 5.26 6.56 11.94
N SER A 57 4.39 7.35 11.31
CA SER A 57 4.04 8.65 11.87
C SER A 57 3.36 8.50 13.24
N PRO A 58 3.64 9.38 14.22
CA PRO A 58 2.87 9.46 15.46
C PRO A 58 1.36 9.64 15.22
N ARG A 59 0.97 10.18 14.06
CA ARG A 59 -0.44 10.36 13.68
C ARG A 59 -1.09 9.06 13.18
N ALA A 60 -0.32 8.02 12.91
CA ALA A 60 -0.87 6.78 12.36
C ALA A 60 -1.96 6.17 13.23
N ASP A 61 -1.87 6.32 14.54
CA ASP A 61 -2.83 5.76 15.49
C ASP A 61 -4.16 6.57 15.60
N PHE A 62 -4.20 7.76 15.02
CA PHE A 62 -5.47 8.51 14.91
C PHE A 62 -6.41 7.91 13.86
N PHE A 63 -5.88 7.11 12.93
CA PHE A 63 -6.67 6.49 11.88
C PHE A 63 -7.20 5.12 12.32
N GLN A 64 -8.41 4.78 11.87
CA GLN A 64 -9.02 3.47 12.10
C GLN A 64 -9.48 2.90 10.74
N PRO A 65 -8.81 1.87 10.22
CA PRO A 65 -7.59 1.24 10.75
C PRO A 65 -6.36 2.15 10.69
N PRO A 66 -5.33 1.89 11.53
CA PRO A 66 -4.14 2.72 11.56
C PRO A 66 -3.37 2.69 10.24
N ALA A 67 -2.66 3.78 9.91
CA ALA A 67 -1.78 3.81 8.75
C ALA A 67 -0.68 2.76 8.89
N PRO A 68 -0.40 1.97 7.83
CA PRO A 68 0.60 0.90 7.89
C PRO A 68 2.03 1.43 8.03
N ASP A 69 2.89 0.60 8.61
CA ASP A 69 4.33 0.83 8.66
C ASP A 69 4.99 0.27 7.40
N PHE A 70 5.49 1.14 6.54
CA PHE A 70 6.16 0.74 5.29
C PHE A 70 7.60 0.26 5.49
N THR A 71 8.14 0.30 6.69
CA THR A 71 9.42 -0.36 6.99
C THR A 71 9.26 -1.86 7.20
N ALA A 72 8.02 -2.36 7.32
CA ALA A 72 7.74 -3.77 7.48
C ALA A 72 8.23 -4.59 6.28
N PRO A 73 8.95 -5.71 6.50
CA PRO A 73 9.55 -6.52 5.42
C PRO A 73 8.56 -7.04 4.38
N ALA A 74 7.28 -7.20 4.74
CA ALA A 74 6.23 -7.65 3.83
C ALA A 74 6.11 -6.76 2.58
N TYR A 75 6.40 -5.46 2.66
CA TYR A 75 6.30 -4.55 1.51
C TYR A 75 7.31 -4.85 0.41
N ARG A 76 8.42 -5.54 0.70
CA ARG A 76 9.38 -5.99 -0.32
C ARG A 76 8.79 -7.00 -1.29
N THR A 77 7.91 -7.86 -0.80
CA THR A 77 7.35 -8.99 -1.53
C THR A 77 5.95 -8.75 -2.09
N LEU A 78 5.28 -7.67 -1.65
CA LEU A 78 3.98 -7.30 -2.20
C LEU A 78 4.07 -7.06 -3.71
N ASP A 79 3.01 -7.47 -4.42
CA ASP A 79 2.88 -7.22 -5.84
C ASP A 79 2.94 -5.70 -6.13
N PRO A 80 3.86 -5.24 -6.99
CA PRO A 80 3.92 -3.83 -7.38
C PRO A 80 2.60 -3.28 -7.95
N ALA A 81 1.85 -4.10 -8.68
CA ALA A 81 0.54 -3.71 -9.21
C ALA A 81 -0.48 -3.44 -8.10
N TYR A 82 -0.42 -4.21 -7.02
CA TYR A 82 -1.23 -3.97 -5.83
C TYR A 82 -0.88 -2.62 -5.18
N LEU A 83 0.40 -2.33 -5.00
CA LEU A 83 0.85 -1.06 -4.42
C LEU A 83 0.46 0.12 -5.29
N PHE A 84 0.60 -0.01 -6.62
CA PHE A 84 0.16 1.00 -7.58
C PHE A 84 -1.33 1.31 -7.40
N TRP A 85 -2.17 0.27 -7.42
CA TRP A 85 -3.59 0.42 -7.26
C TRP A 85 -3.98 1.02 -5.89
N ARG A 86 -3.27 0.65 -4.82
CA ARG A 86 -3.49 1.23 -3.48
C ARG A 86 -3.27 2.73 -3.44
N ILE A 87 -2.27 3.22 -4.16
CA ILE A 87 -2.00 4.65 -4.26
C ILE A 87 -3.04 5.32 -5.15
N GLU A 88 -3.27 4.79 -6.33
CA GLU A 88 -4.21 5.35 -7.31
C GLU A 88 -5.64 5.45 -6.75
N ALA A 89 -6.15 4.36 -6.21
CA ALA A 89 -7.52 4.27 -5.70
C ALA A 89 -7.66 4.75 -4.24
N GLY A 90 -6.57 4.82 -3.49
CA GLY A 90 -6.62 4.98 -2.06
C GLY A 90 -7.37 3.82 -1.40
N LYS A 91 -7.92 4.07 -0.23
CA LYS A 91 -8.84 3.16 0.44
C LYS A 91 -10.29 3.68 0.39
N THR A 92 -10.66 4.29 -0.72
CA THR A 92 -12.00 4.81 -1.00
C THR A 92 -12.90 3.80 -1.72
N VAL A 93 -12.44 2.54 -1.79
CA VAL A 93 -13.14 1.42 -2.42
C VAL A 93 -13.31 0.28 -1.41
N GLU A 94 -14.28 -0.60 -1.65
CA GLU A 94 -14.48 -1.77 -0.80
C GLU A 94 -13.30 -2.76 -0.88
N PRO A 95 -12.98 -3.46 0.20
CA PRO A 95 -13.65 -3.47 1.52
C PRO A 95 -13.21 -2.34 2.48
N TYR A 96 -12.33 -1.45 2.05
CA TYR A 96 -11.72 -0.45 2.93
C TYR A 96 -12.65 0.71 3.25
N LEU A 97 -13.53 1.06 2.32
CA LEU A 97 -14.51 2.13 2.51
C LEU A 97 -15.43 1.85 3.71
N SER A 98 -15.98 0.66 3.76
CA SER A 98 -16.86 0.22 4.87
C SER A 98 -16.12 0.07 6.20
N GLN A 99 -14.78 -0.05 6.17
CA GLN A 99 -13.92 -0.09 7.37
C GLN A 99 -13.58 1.32 7.91
N GLY A 100 -14.05 2.38 7.25
CA GLY A 100 -13.82 3.76 7.67
C GLY A 100 -12.42 4.29 7.36
N SER A 101 -11.69 3.67 6.43
CA SER A 101 -10.37 4.15 6.02
C SER A 101 -10.45 5.55 5.42
N VAL A 102 -9.45 6.38 5.74
CA VAL A 102 -9.37 7.78 5.28
C VAL A 102 -8.25 8.02 4.27
N MET A 103 -7.56 6.99 3.79
CA MET A 103 -6.53 7.16 2.76
C MET A 103 -7.16 7.66 1.46
N PRO A 104 -6.78 8.87 0.98
CA PRO A 104 -7.35 9.44 -0.24
C PRO A 104 -6.86 8.70 -1.49
N ALA A 105 -7.61 8.83 -2.59
CA ALA A 105 -7.17 8.41 -3.91
C ALA A 105 -6.23 9.47 -4.51
N TRP A 106 -5.10 9.01 -5.05
CA TRP A 106 -4.08 9.87 -5.66
C TRP A 106 -4.16 9.88 -7.19
N ARG A 107 -5.38 9.95 -7.72
CA ARG A 107 -5.64 9.92 -9.18
C ARG A 107 -5.09 11.12 -9.95
N GLY A 108 -4.71 12.19 -9.26
CA GLY A 108 -4.05 13.35 -9.86
C GLY A 108 -2.55 13.14 -10.12
N LEU A 109 -1.94 12.07 -9.59
CA LEU A 109 -0.57 11.70 -9.92
C LEU A 109 -0.53 10.99 -11.28
N THR A 110 0.56 11.20 -12.03
CA THR A 110 0.80 10.41 -13.24
C THR A 110 1.17 8.97 -12.90
N ASP A 111 1.01 8.07 -13.85
CA ASP A 111 1.44 6.67 -13.68
C ASP A 111 2.93 6.57 -13.32
N GLU A 112 3.78 7.41 -13.94
CA GLU A 112 5.20 7.49 -13.62
C GLU A 112 5.42 7.86 -12.14
N GLN A 113 4.73 8.89 -11.65
CA GLN A 113 4.83 9.31 -10.26
C GLN A 113 4.37 8.21 -9.29
N ILE A 114 3.32 7.48 -9.63
CA ILE A 114 2.86 6.35 -8.81
C ILE A 114 3.90 5.23 -8.82
N TRP A 115 4.50 4.90 -9.97
CA TRP A 115 5.58 3.90 -10.03
C TRP A 115 6.82 4.32 -9.25
N GLN A 116 7.16 5.61 -9.23
CA GLN A 116 8.24 6.16 -8.39
C GLN A 116 7.94 5.94 -6.91
N LEU A 117 6.71 6.18 -6.47
CA LEU A 117 6.29 5.89 -5.10
C LEU A 117 6.39 4.40 -4.78
N VAL A 118 5.92 3.53 -5.68
CA VAL A 118 6.05 2.06 -5.52
C VAL A 118 7.51 1.65 -5.38
N ALA A 119 8.40 2.19 -6.23
CA ALA A 119 9.84 1.92 -6.16
C ALA A 119 10.42 2.32 -4.79
N TYR A 120 10.07 3.49 -4.29
CA TYR A 120 10.51 3.94 -2.97
C TYR A 120 9.98 3.07 -1.84
N LEU A 121 8.70 2.67 -1.87
CA LEU A 121 8.13 1.79 -0.84
C LEU A 121 8.86 0.44 -0.75
N LYS A 122 9.26 -0.10 -1.89
CA LYS A 122 10.02 -1.36 -1.96
C LYS A 122 11.38 -1.27 -1.25
N VAL A 123 12.10 -0.16 -1.39
CA VAL A 123 13.39 0.03 -0.71
C VAL A 123 13.24 0.47 0.74
N ARG A 124 12.16 1.19 1.08
CA ARG A 124 11.89 1.61 2.45
C ARG A 124 11.68 0.42 3.39
N SER A 125 11.18 -0.69 2.88
CA SER A 125 10.96 -1.93 3.62
C SER A 125 12.22 -2.82 3.76
N SER A 126 13.36 -2.32 3.39
CA SER A 126 14.64 -3.04 3.48
C SER A 126 15.18 -3.06 4.90
#